data_a0b862941642e89ee2f74465c5125251
#
_entry.id   a0b862941642e89ee2f74465c5125251
#
_cell.length_a   1.000
_cell.length_b   1.000
_cell.length_c   1.000
_cell.angle_alpha   90.00
_cell.angle_beta   90.00
_cell.angle_gamma   90.00
#
_symmetry.space_group_name_H-M   'P 1'
#
loop_
_entity.id
_entity.type
_entity.pdbx_description
1 polymer ?
#
loop_
_entity_poly.entity_id
_entity_poly.type
_entity_poly.pdbx_seq_one_letter_code
_entity_poly.pdbx_strand_id
1 'polypeptide(L)'
;VPDEKKNPSRYEIKIEAKTPERAAQWVTLYEQMAAQKTLDDIAGNVTKEVDQLTRSIQGRIDVIRNAAVKIRTDRIAQLQEALTIASVAGISNPQVKATRTSASGELQQFIDGNLDYMRGATAIKAELEILQNRKNDDPFIPDLRNLENQLIYLAKVNLRPAGVAVYTKDSIAEVPETPIKPKKAL
;
A
#
# COMPACT_ATOMS: atom_id res chain seq x y z
N VAL A 1 -15.74 -33.11 11.86
CA VAL A 1 -14.52 -33.71 12.37
C VAL A 1 -13.65 -34.07 11.19
N PRO A 2 -12.35 -33.70 11.14
CA PRO A 2 -11.47 -34.04 10.05
C PRO A 2 -11.32 -35.58 9.98
N ASP A 3 -11.41 -36.14 8.78
CA ASP A 3 -11.07 -37.55 8.55
C ASP A 3 -9.56 -37.70 8.36
N GLU A 4 -8.81 -37.49 9.45
CA GLU A 4 -7.34 -37.41 9.46
C GLU A 4 -6.65 -38.69 8.94
N LYS A 5 -7.37 -39.81 8.89
CA LYS A 5 -6.78 -41.10 8.49
C LYS A 5 -6.88 -41.39 6.98
N LYS A 6 -7.80 -40.70 6.26
CA LYS A 6 -8.05 -40.98 4.84
C LYS A 6 -7.77 -39.79 3.91
N ASN A 7 -8.10 -38.59 4.36
CA ASN A 7 -7.85 -37.38 3.57
C ASN A 7 -7.90 -36.13 4.48
N PRO A 8 -6.74 -35.51 4.82
CA PRO A 8 -6.68 -34.38 5.75
C PRO A 8 -7.38 -33.13 5.27
N SER A 9 -7.74 -33.05 4.00
CA SER A 9 -8.47 -31.91 3.40
C SER A 9 -9.98 -32.09 3.36
N ARG A 10 -10.50 -33.23 3.86
CA ARG A 10 -11.92 -33.55 3.77
C ARG A 10 -12.58 -33.45 5.15
N TYR A 11 -13.64 -32.66 5.22
CA TYR A 11 -14.43 -32.48 6.44
C TYR A 11 -15.80 -33.09 6.26
N GLU A 12 -16.29 -33.82 7.29
CA GLU A 12 -17.61 -34.44 7.29
C GLU A 12 -18.47 -33.80 8.38
N ILE A 13 -19.70 -33.42 8.03
CA ILE A 13 -20.70 -32.90 8.97
C ILE A 13 -21.74 -34.01 9.23
N LYS A 14 -21.90 -34.40 10.50
CA LYS A 14 -22.90 -35.36 10.93
C LYS A 14 -23.83 -34.74 11.95
N ILE A 15 -25.14 -34.80 11.69
CA ILE A 15 -26.17 -34.33 12.59
C ILE A 15 -27.20 -35.41 12.83
N GLU A 16 -27.52 -35.68 14.12
CA GLU A 16 -28.59 -36.55 14.52
C GLU A 16 -29.85 -35.74 14.84
N ALA A 17 -31.00 -36.16 14.33
CA ALA A 17 -32.29 -35.54 14.59
C ALA A 17 -33.38 -36.61 14.80
N LYS A 18 -34.56 -36.17 15.30
CA LYS A 18 -35.69 -37.08 15.52
C LYS A 18 -36.31 -37.65 14.23
N THR A 19 -36.19 -36.91 13.14
CA THR A 19 -36.66 -37.34 11.81
C THR A 19 -35.53 -37.19 10.78
N PRO A 20 -35.45 -38.08 9.76
CA PRO A 20 -34.38 -38.05 8.77
C PRO A 20 -34.39 -36.78 7.94
N GLU A 21 -35.58 -36.25 7.62
CA GLU A 21 -35.73 -35.01 6.86
C GLU A 21 -35.15 -33.80 7.62
N ARG A 22 -35.39 -33.73 8.94
CA ARG A 22 -34.82 -32.69 9.81
C ARG A 22 -33.32 -32.81 9.92
N ALA A 23 -32.76 -33.98 9.95
CA ALA A 23 -31.29 -34.18 9.96
C ALA A 23 -30.67 -33.59 8.68
N ALA A 24 -31.21 -33.95 7.52
CA ALA A 24 -30.74 -33.44 6.23
C ALA A 24 -30.88 -31.91 6.10
N GLN A 25 -32.04 -31.34 6.53
CA GLN A 25 -32.26 -29.90 6.53
C GLN A 25 -31.26 -29.16 7.43
N TRP A 26 -30.98 -29.68 8.62
CA TRP A 26 -30.04 -29.06 9.56
C TRP A 26 -28.59 -29.11 9.06
N VAL A 27 -28.18 -30.19 8.41
CA VAL A 27 -26.84 -30.27 7.76
C VAL A 27 -26.73 -29.18 6.72
N THR A 28 -27.73 -29.03 5.83
CA THR A 28 -27.73 -28.02 4.77
C THR A 28 -27.73 -26.60 5.36
N LEU A 29 -28.55 -26.33 6.38
CA LEU A 29 -28.62 -25.04 7.02
C LEU A 29 -27.29 -24.69 7.71
N TYR A 30 -26.69 -25.64 8.44
CA TYR A 30 -25.42 -25.43 9.11
C TYR A 30 -24.29 -25.18 8.12
N GLU A 31 -24.26 -25.93 7.01
CA GLU A 31 -23.31 -25.73 5.90
C GLU A 31 -23.40 -24.30 5.35
N GLN A 32 -24.62 -23.84 5.04
CA GLN A 32 -24.83 -22.49 4.51
C GLN A 32 -24.42 -21.40 5.51
N MET A 33 -24.81 -21.56 6.79
CA MET A 33 -24.42 -20.62 7.85
C MET A 33 -22.89 -20.58 8.05
N ALA A 34 -22.22 -21.73 8.05
CA ALA A 34 -20.78 -21.81 8.16
C ALA A 34 -20.07 -21.16 6.99
N ALA A 35 -20.55 -21.41 5.76
CA ALA A 35 -20.03 -20.79 4.56
C ALA A 35 -20.17 -19.27 4.59
N GLN A 36 -21.37 -18.77 4.92
CA GLN A 36 -21.62 -17.34 5.01
C GLN A 36 -20.75 -16.69 6.09
N LYS A 37 -20.68 -17.31 7.27
CA LYS A 37 -19.83 -16.81 8.36
C LYS A 37 -18.36 -16.75 7.95
N THR A 38 -17.84 -17.77 7.27
CA THR A 38 -16.46 -17.78 6.78
C THR A 38 -16.20 -16.67 5.76
N LEU A 39 -17.15 -16.47 4.82
CA LEU A 39 -17.04 -15.37 3.85
C LEU A 39 -17.02 -13.99 4.55
N ASP A 40 -17.89 -13.79 5.53
CA ASP A 40 -17.93 -12.54 6.30
C ASP A 40 -16.65 -12.31 7.10
N ASP A 41 -16.10 -13.35 7.72
CA ASP A 41 -14.86 -13.28 8.48
C ASP A 41 -13.66 -12.97 7.55
N ILE A 42 -13.57 -13.63 6.38
CA ILE A 42 -12.54 -13.34 5.38
C ILE A 42 -12.69 -11.90 4.87
N ALA A 43 -13.88 -11.48 4.47
CA ALA A 43 -14.13 -10.11 4.01
C ALA A 43 -13.76 -9.08 5.08
N GLY A 44 -14.12 -9.34 6.34
CA GLY A 44 -13.77 -8.49 7.47
C GLY A 44 -12.25 -8.38 7.71
N ASN A 45 -11.53 -9.48 7.57
CA ASN A 45 -10.06 -9.49 7.71
C ASN A 45 -9.38 -8.73 6.56
N VAL A 46 -9.80 -8.99 5.32
CA VAL A 46 -9.27 -8.27 4.13
C VAL A 46 -9.56 -6.77 4.23
N THR A 47 -10.76 -6.39 4.70
CA THR A 47 -11.09 -4.97 4.92
C THR A 47 -10.12 -4.31 5.89
N LYS A 48 -9.85 -4.94 7.03
CA LYS A 48 -8.90 -4.41 8.03
C LYS A 48 -7.49 -4.27 7.46
N GLU A 49 -7.03 -5.24 6.66
CA GLU A 49 -5.72 -5.20 6.02
C GLU A 49 -5.63 -4.06 5.00
N VAL A 50 -6.64 -3.91 4.14
CA VAL A 50 -6.73 -2.80 3.17
C VAL A 50 -6.73 -1.44 3.88
N ASP A 51 -7.50 -1.29 4.96
CA ASP A 51 -7.54 -0.06 5.75
C ASP A 51 -6.18 0.25 6.41
N GLN A 52 -5.48 -0.77 6.89
CA GLN A 52 -4.15 -0.61 7.47
C GLN A 52 -3.12 -0.19 6.43
N LEU A 53 -3.11 -0.83 5.27
CA LEU A 53 -2.24 -0.48 4.15
C LEU A 53 -2.52 0.94 3.66
N THR A 54 -3.80 1.30 3.49
CA THR A 54 -4.21 2.65 3.08
C THR A 54 -3.68 3.72 4.05
N ARG A 55 -3.85 3.52 5.36
CA ARG A 55 -3.31 4.44 6.37
C ARG A 55 -1.78 4.51 6.35
N SER A 56 -1.11 3.38 6.15
CA SER A 56 0.34 3.34 6.07
C SER A 56 0.86 4.11 4.86
N ILE A 57 0.27 3.93 3.68
CA ILE A 57 0.65 4.64 2.46
C ILE A 57 0.36 6.14 2.61
N GLN A 58 -0.81 6.51 3.15
CA GLN A 58 -1.14 7.90 3.40
C GLN A 58 -0.12 8.57 4.32
N GLY A 59 0.26 7.91 5.44
CA GLY A 59 1.29 8.41 6.33
C GLY A 59 2.65 8.59 5.65
N ARG A 60 3.03 7.68 4.74
CA ARG A 60 4.26 7.83 3.93
C ARG A 60 4.18 9.05 3.00
N ILE A 61 3.05 9.26 2.34
CA ILE A 61 2.83 10.44 1.49
C ILE A 61 3.00 11.72 2.30
N ASP A 62 2.40 11.80 3.48
CA ASP A 62 2.50 12.98 4.34
C ASP A 62 3.94 13.23 4.79
N VAL A 63 4.68 12.17 5.12
CA VAL A 63 6.11 12.28 5.49
C VAL A 63 6.95 12.82 4.35
N ILE A 64 6.81 12.28 3.12
CA ILE A 64 7.63 12.73 1.98
C ILE A 64 7.25 14.14 1.52
N ARG A 65 5.97 14.55 1.59
CA ARG A 65 5.56 15.93 1.34
C ARG A 65 6.16 16.91 2.34
N ASN A 66 6.11 16.57 3.63
CA ASN A 66 6.73 17.38 4.68
C ASN A 66 8.25 17.46 4.51
N ALA A 67 8.91 16.36 4.11
CA ALA A 67 10.34 16.34 3.81
C ALA A 67 10.67 17.24 2.63
N ALA A 68 9.88 17.23 1.56
CA ALA A 68 10.09 18.07 0.38
C ALA A 68 10.02 19.58 0.73
N VAL A 69 9.06 19.97 1.57
CA VAL A 69 8.97 21.37 2.06
C VAL A 69 10.23 21.76 2.84
N LYS A 70 10.73 20.89 3.70
CA LYS A 70 11.96 21.14 4.47
C LYS A 70 13.17 21.27 3.55
N ILE A 71 13.35 20.31 2.61
CA ILE A 71 14.43 20.34 1.61
C ILE A 71 14.42 21.66 0.83
N ARG A 72 13.23 22.12 0.39
CA ARG A 72 13.09 23.41 -0.29
C ARG A 72 13.48 24.58 0.61
N THR A 73 13.06 24.58 1.87
CA THR A 73 13.40 25.62 2.84
C THR A 73 14.91 25.67 3.10
N ASP A 74 15.52 24.52 3.29
CA ASP A 74 16.98 24.40 3.50
C ASP A 74 17.74 24.89 2.26
N ARG A 75 17.25 24.54 1.06
CA ARG A 75 17.85 25.01 -0.20
C ARG A 75 17.75 26.53 -0.35
N ILE A 76 16.63 27.14 0.03
CA ILE A 76 16.46 28.60 0.03
C ILE A 76 17.50 29.24 0.97
N ALA A 77 17.71 28.72 2.17
CA ALA A 77 18.71 29.23 3.12
C ALA A 77 20.13 29.16 2.52
N GLN A 78 20.51 28.01 1.98
CA GLN A 78 21.82 27.82 1.33
C GLN A 78 22.04 28.82 0.17
N LEU A 79 21.03 29.01 -0.66
CA LEU A 79 21.11 29.95 -1.79
C LEU A 79 21.19 31.41 -1.33
N GLN A 80 20.56 31.77 -0.21
CA GLN A 80 20.68 33.10 0.38
C GLN A 80 22.10 33.39 0.87
N GLU A 81 22.74 32.43 1.51
CA GLU A 81 24.15 32.54 1.90
C GLU A 81 25.06 32.65 0.66
N ALA A 82 24.88 31.77 -0.32
CA ALA A 82 25.62 31.78 -1.55
C ALA A 82 25.46 33.11 -2.33
N LEU A 83 24.24 33.70 -2.36
CA LEU A 83 23.97 34.99 -2.95
C LEU A 83 24.75 36.12 -2.25
N THR A 84 24.80 36.07 -0.92
CA THR A 84 25.56 37.04 -0.14
C THR A 84 27.06 36.99 -0.50
N ILE A 85 27.63 35.78 -0.55
CA ILE A 85 29.02 35.55 -0.93
C ILE A 85 29.29 36.04 -2.36
N ALA A 86 28.44 35.65 -3.34
CA ALA A 86 28.58 36.06 -4.73
C ALA A 86 28.50 37.59 -4.90
N SER A 87 27.61 38.24 -4.14
CA SER A 87 27.44 39.68 -4.19
C SER A 87 28.65 40.43 -3.63
N VAL A 88 29.19 39.99 -2.48
CA VAL A 88 30.38 40.58 -1.87
C VAL A 88 31.61 40.33 -2.73
N ALA A 89 31.75 39.16 -3.36
CA ALA A 89 32.83 38.82 -4.26
C ALA A 89 32.72 39.45 -5.65
N GLY A 90 31.63 40.14 -5.95
CA GLY A 90 31.39 40.77 -7.27
C GLY A 90 31.13 39.77 -8.40
N ILE A 91 30.72 38.54 -8.07
CA ILE A 91 30.46 37.47 -9.05
C ILE A 91 29.01 37.58 -9.55
N SER A 92 28.80 38.33 -10.61
CA SER A 92 27.44 38.50 -11.18
C SER A 92 27.04 37.40 -12.11
N ASN A 93 27.98 36.83 -12.86
CA ASN A 93 27.77 35.75 -13.84
C ASN A 93 28.59 34.50 -13.52
N PRO A 94 28.22 33.32 -14.06
CA PRO A 94 28.95 32.09 -13.82
C PRO A 94 30.43 32.22 -14.15
N GLN A 95 31.31 31.89 -13.21
CA GLN A 95 32.77 31.92 -13.38
C GLN A 95 33.31 30.72 -14.12
N VAL A 96 32.52 29.63 -14.19
CA VAL A 96 32.92 28.40 -14.87
C VAL A 96 32.36 28.41 -16.28
N LYS A 97 33.22 28.68 -17.24
CA LYS A 97 32.96 28.31 -18.64
C LYS A 97 32.97 26.77 -18.66
N ALA A 98 31.90 26.15 -19.14
CA ALA A 98 31.81 24.74 -19.36
C ALA A 98 32.87 24.32 -20.42
N THR A 99 34.11 24.21 -20.01
CA THR A 99 35.15 23.58 -20.80
C THR A 99 34.91 22.07 -20.69
N ARG A 100 34.63 21.45 -21.82
CA ARG A 100 34.43 19.99 -22.01
C ARG A 100 35.69 19.19 -21.75
N THR A 101 36.40 19.37 -20.66
CA THR A 101 37.60 18.61 -20.34
C THR A 101 37.65 18.27 -18.86
N SER A 102 37.40 17.00 -18.58
CA SER A 102 38.00 16.17 -17.50
C SER A 102 38.14 16.78 -16.10
N ALA A 103 37.06 17.25 -15.48
CA ALA A 103 37.13 17.56 -14.06
C ALA A 103 35.91 16.99 -13.38
N SER A 104 35.76 15.66 -13.31
CA SER A 104 34.69 14.97 -12.63
C SER A 104 34.62 15.28 -11.13
N GLY A 105 35.71 15.70 -10.49
CA GLY A 105 35.75 16.08 -9.08
C GLY A 105 35.27 17.51 -8.81
N GLU A 106 35.66 18.49 -9.64
CA GLU A 106 35.24 19.90 -9.46
C GLU A 106 33.76 20.10 -9.82
N LEU A 107 33.26 19.36 -10.82
CA LEU A 107 31.83 19.39 -11.17
C LEU A 107 30.97 18.83 -10.03
N GLN A 108 31.44 17.82 -9.30
CA GLN A 108 30.71 17.21 -8.19
C GLN A 108 30.58 18.19 -7.01
N GLN A 109 31.65 18.95 -6.70
CA GLN A 109 31.61 20.01 -5.67
C GLN A 109 30.64 21.14 -6.02
N PHE A 110 30.47 21.43 -7.31
CA PHE A 110 29.46 22.38 -7.81
C PHE A 110 28.04 21.88 -7.57
N ILE A 111 27.83 20.58 -7.78
CA ILE A 111 26.54 19.92 -7.59
C ILE A 111 26.22 19.81 -6.09
N ASP A 112 27.21 19.61 -5.24
CA ASP A 112 27.05 19.43 -3.79
C ASP A 112 26.80 20.74 -3.01
N GLY A 113 26.65 21.90 -3.70
CA GLY A 113 26.27 23.16 -3.09
C GLY A 113 27.40 23.97 -2.44
N ASN A 114 28.58 23.39 -2.25
CA ASN A 114 29.73 24.06 -1.60
C ASN A 114 30.28 25.26 -2.41
N LEU A 115 29.97 25.34 -3.71
CA LEU A 115 30.43 26.39 -4.59
C LEU A 115 29.27 27.10 -5.30
N ASP A 116 28.08 27.10 -4.73
CA ASP A 116 26.90 27.75 -5.31
C ASP A 116 27.14 29.22 -5.66
N TYR A 117 27.95 29.96 -4.88
CA TYR A 117 28.28 31.35 -5.14
C TYR A 117 29.00 31.56 -6.49
N MET A 118 29.73 30.54 -7.01
CA MET A 118 30.40 30.62 -8.32
C MET A 118 29.44 30.59 -9.50
N ARG A 119 28.18 30.19 -9.28
CA ARG A 119 27.10 30.23 -10.29
C ARG A 119 26.73 31.69 -10.66
N GLY A 120 27.13 32.66 -9.84
CA GLY A 120 26.85 34.06 -10.01
C GLY A 120 25.52 34.50 -9.43
N ALA A 121 25.51 35.74 -8.95
CA ALA A 121 24.35 36.33 -8.26
C ALA A 121 23.07 36.30 -9.08
N THR A 122 23.15 36.47 -10.39
CA THR A 122 21.99 36.46 -11.30
C THR A 122 21.27 35.12 -11.32
N ALA A 123 22.03 34.03 -11.47
CA ALA A 123 21.43 32.67 -11.50
C ALA A 123 20.86 32.27 -10.15
N ILE A 124 21.55 32.61 -9.05
CA ILE A 124 21.09 32.31 -7.69
C ILE A 124 19.79 33.09 -7.37
N LYS A 125 19.69 34.36 -7.74
CA LYS A 125 18.44 35.14 -7.57
C LYS A 125 17.26 34.53 -8.30
N ALA A 126 17.45 34.08 -9.54
CA ALA A 126 16.40 33.44 -10.33
C ALA A 126 15.93 32.13 -9.68
N GLU A 127 16.85 31.29 -9.17
CA GLU A 127 16.50 30.05 -8.46
C GLU A 127 15.77 30.34 -7.15
N LEU A 128 16.22 31.32 -6.36
CA LEU A 128 15.55 31.75 -5.14
C LEU A 128 14.11 32.20 -5.41
N GLU A 129 13.89 33.03 -6.42
CA GLU A 129 12.56 33.51 -6.79
C GLU A 129 11.62 32.34 -7.13
N ILE A 130 12.11 31.36 -7.91
CA ILE A 130 11.35 30.14 -8.27
C ILE A 130 10.99 29.34 -7.02
N LEU A 131 11.96 29.09 -6.13
CA LEU A 131 11.75 28.27 -4.94
C LEU A 131 10.85 28.96 -3.91
N GLN A 132 10.99 30.28 -3.72
CA GLN A 132 10.16 31.06 -2.81
C GLN A 132 8.70 31.16 -3.28
N ASN A 133 8.49 31.26 -4.58
CA ASN A 133 7.15 31.37 -5.17
C ASN A 133 6.50 30.02 -5.45
N ARG A 134 7.20 28.91 -5.21
CA ARG A 134 6.68 27.57 -5.44
C ARG A 134 5.57 27.24 -4.42
N LYS A 135 4.37 26.98 -4.93
CA LYS A 135 3.18 26.65 -4.13
C LYS A 135 3.01 25.16 -3.87
N ASN A 136 3.59 24.32 -4.73
CA ASN A 136 3.41 22.87 -4.68
C ASN A 136 4.73 22.17 -5.02
N ASP A 137 5.17 21.28 -4.11
CA ASP A 137 6.38 20.48 -4.26
C ASP A 137 6.11 19.09 -4.87
N ASP A 138 4.86 18.64 -4.96
CA ASP A 138 4.48 17.30 -5.44
C ASP A 138 5.16 16.86 -6.75
N PRO A 139 5.30 17.73 -7.79
CA PRO A 139 5.98 17.36 -9.03
C PRO A 139 7.47 17.01 -8.87
N PHE A 140 8.06 17.43 -7.77
CA PHE A 140 9.49 17.25 -7.50
C PHE A 140 9.78 16.15 -6.46
N ILE A 141 8.74 15.47 -5.97
CA ILE A 141 8.87 14.39 -5.00
C ILE A 141 9.00 13.06 -5.74
N PRO A 142 10.16 12.37 -5.63
CA PRO A 142 10.30 11.02 -6.16
C PRO A 142 9.26 10.08 -5.54
N ASP A 143 8.80 9.10 -6.32
CA ASP A 143 7.87 8.03 -5.90
C ASP A 143 6.47 8.47 -5.40
N LEU A 144 6.18 9.76 -5.28
CA LEU A 144 4.85 10.22 -4.85
C LEU A 144 3.73 9.65 -5.74
N ARG A 145 3.91 9.69 -7.06
CA ARG A 145 2.94 9.16 -8.02
C ARG A 145 2.71 7.66 -7.87
N ASN A 146 3.76 6.93 -7.54
CA ASN A 146 3.66 5.49 -7.27
C ASN A 146 2.81 5.21 -6.02
N LEU A 147 3.03 5.95 -4.93
CA LEU A 147 2.22 5.83 -3.71
C LEU A 147 0.75 6.23 -3.94
N GLU A 148 0.50 7.30 -4.68
CA GLU A 148 -0.86 7.72 -5.05
C GLU A 148 -1.57 6.65 -5.89
N ASN A 149 -0.87 6.03 -6.86
CA ASN A 149 -1.40 4.93 -7.64
C ASN A 149 -1.72 3.71 -6.79
N GLN A 150 -0.92 3.40 -5.78
CA GLN A 150 -1.20 2.32 -4.83
C GLN A 150 -2.50 2.59 -4.05
N LEU A 151 -2.74 3.83 -3.59
CA LEU A 151 -4.01 4.20 -2.94
C LEU A 151 -5.22 4.02 -3.88
N ILE A 152 -5.08 4.47 -5.13
CA ILE A 152 -6.13 4.30 -6.14
C ILE A 152 -6.42 2.82 -6.39
N TYR A 153 -5.38 1.98 -6.40
CA TYR A 153 -5.52 0.54 -6.57
C TYR A 153 -6.26 -0.09 -5.38
N LEU A 154 -5.85 0.23 -4.14
CA LEU A 154 -6.50 -0.27 -2.93
C LEU A 154 -7.98 0.14 -2.85
N ALA A 155 -8.30 1.37 -3.27
CA ALA A 155 -9.69 1.85 -3.31
C ALA A 155 -10.58 1.09 -4.31
N LYS A 156 -10.00 0.38 -5.28
CA LYS A 156 -10.71 -0.43 -6.28
C LYS A 156 -10.82 -1.90 -5.91
N VAL A 157 -10.22 -2.34 -4.80
CA VAL A 157 -10.28 -3.74 -4.36
C VAL A 157 -11.71 -4.09 -4.01
N ASN A 158 -12.25 -5.11 -4.69
CA ASN A 158 -13.56 -5.65 -4.35
C ASN A 158 -13.42 -6.61 -3.16
N LEU A 159 -13.89 -6.18 -2.00
CA LEU A 159 -13.81 -6.92 -0.74
C LEU A 159 -14.81 -8.07 -0.63
N ARG A 160 -15.81 -8.13 -1.52
CA ARG A 160 -16.82 -9.20 -1.61
C ARG A 160 -17.08 -9.60 -3.05
N PRO A 161 -16.12 -10.23 -3.73
CA PRO A 161 -16.32 -10.64 -5.12
C PRO A 161 -17.44 -11.67 -5.20
N ALA A 162 -18.32 -11.53 -6.19
CA ALA A 162 -19.38 -12.50 -6.47
C ALA A 162 -18.77 -13.84 -6.90
N GLY A 163 -19.39 -14.96 -6.46
CA GLY A 163 -18.99 -16.30 -6.89
C GLY A 163 -17.79 -16.92 -6.17
N VAL A 164 -17.32 -16.31 -5.08
CA VAL A 164 -16.30 -16.95 -4.23
C VAL A 164 -16.92 -18.07 -3.43
N ALA A 165 -16.42 -19.29 -3.62
CA ALA A 165 -16.76 -20.45 -2.80
C ALA A 165 -15.65 -20.71 -1.77
N VAL A 166 -16.01 -20.87 -0.50
CA VAL A 166 -15.06 -21.18 0.58
C VAL A 166 -14.75 -22.66 0.71
N TYR A 167 -15.51 -23.50 0.05
CA TYR A 167 -15.31 -24.97 0.01
C TYR A 167 -15.90 -25.53 -1.29
N THR A 168 -15.49 -26.75 -1.63
CA THR A 168 -16.09 -27.53 -2.70
C THR A 168 -16.93 -28.64 -2.07
N LYS A 169 -18.20 -28.73 -2.46
CA LYS A 169 -19.12 -29.75 -1.97
C LYS A 169 -18.90 -31.06 -2.71
N ASP A 170 -18.62 -32.13 -1.96
CA ASP A 170 -18.41 -33.45 -2.52
C ASP A 170 -19.73 -34.24 -2.64
N SER A 171 -20.62 -34.15 -1.63
CA SER A 171 -21.92 -34.82 -1.62
C SER A 171 -22.99 -33.94 -0.97
N ILE A 172 -24.23 -34.13 -1.38
CA ILE A 172 -25.41 -33.48 -0.78
C ILE A 172 -25.83 -34.29 0.45
N ALA A 173 -26.43 -33.63 1.45
CA ALA A 173 -27.02 -34.34 2.59
C ALA A 173 -28.24 -35.15 2.10
N GLU A 174 -28.10 -36.46 2.09
CA GLU A 174 -29.18 -37.36 1.72
C GLU A 174 -30.05 -37.67 2.94
N VAL A 175 -31.35 -37.89 2.72
CA VAL A 175 -32.27 -38.35 3.76
C VAL A 175 -32.01 -39.83 4.00
N PRO A 176 -31.58 -40.24 5.20
CA PRO A 176 -31.28 -41.64 5.46
C PRO A 176 -32.54 -42.52 5.44
N GLU A 177 -32.48 -43.65 4.80
CA GLU A 177 -33.60 -44.59 4.67
C GLU A 177 -33.87 -45.38 5.97
N THR A 178 -32.84 -45.56 6.82
CA THR A 178 -32.93 -46.34 8.04
C THR A 178 -32.52 -45.55 9.29
N PRO A 179 -33.21 -45.71 10.42
CA PRO A 179 -32.88 -45.03 11.68
C PRO A 179 -31.57 -45.57 12.27
N ILE A 180 -30.76 -44.66 12.82
CA ILE A 180 -29.49 -44.99 13.50
C ILE A 180 -29.74 -45.55 14.91
N LYS A 181 -30.87 -45.19 15.55
CA LYS A 181 -31.27 -45.58 16.90
C LYS A 181 -32.79 -45.83 16.96
N PRO A 182 -33.29 -46.74 17.79
CA PRO A 182 -32.51 -47.67 18.61
C PRO A 182 -31.83 -48.76 17.77
N LYS A 183 -30.62 -49.18 18.17
CA LYS A 183 -30.00 -50.37 17.60
C LYS A 183 -30.89 -51.52 18.01
N LYS A 184 -31.48 -52.27 17.09
CA LYS A 184 -32.17 -53.52 17.39
C LYS A 184 -31.18 -54.44 18.10
N ALA A 185 -31.49 -54.87 19.36
CA ALA A 185 -30.79 -56.00 19.97
C ALA A 185 -31.06 -57.22 19.10
N LEU A 186 -30.01 -57.90 18.66
CA LEU A 186 -30.06 -59.22 18.06
C LEU A 186 -30.40 -60.24 19.13
#